data_85a57fedf980d661940158d3c38da9db
#
_entry.id   85a57fedf980d661940158d3c38da9db
#
_cell.length_a   1.000
_cell.length_b   1.000
_cell.length_c   1.000
_cell.angle_alpha   90.00
_cell.angle_beta   90.00
_cell.angle_gamma   90.00
#
_symmetry.space_group_name_H-M   'P 1'
#
loop_
_entity.id
_entity.type
_entity.pdbx_description
1 polymer ?
#
loop_
_entity_poly.entity_id
_entity_poly.type
_entity_poly.pdbx_seq_one_letter_code
_entity_poly.pdbx_strand_id
1 'polypeptide(L)'
;MKNPLLPVIVARFIRIHPKSWHNHISMRIEFEGCFVGQPCAEEPCKNGGKCSNIGGQVSCSCLAGHYGKRCELTACKNPKALGMESGKIEDSRITASSVWNAQHGAANARLNFAKNSGSWSSKRNDLNQWLQIDFKYIATITAILIQGRGRYSQWVRSYTVSYSNDGVTFKPYQRSGKDKVFVGNVDVSSIVKNPLL
;
A
#
# COMPACT_ATOMS: atom_id res chain seq x y z
N MET A 1 15.46 -25.70 -0.91
CA MET A 1 14.45 -25.22 0.08
C MET A 1 13.56 -24.21 -0.63
N LYS A 2 12.26 -24.48 -0.77
CA LYS A 2 11.30 -23.50 -1.32
C LYS A 2 11.13 -22.41 -0.25
N ASN A 3 11.56 -21.17 -0.55
CA ASN A 3 11.21 -20.02 0.28
C ASN A 3 9.67 -19.97 0.41
N PRO A 4 9.12 -19.98 1.62
CA PRO A 4 7.70 -19.74 1.78
C PRO A 4 7.37 -18.37 1.19
N LEU A 5 6.53 -18.34 0.16
CA LEU A 5 6.02 -17.10 -0.42
C LEU A 5 5.36 -16.30 0.70
N LEU A 6 5.84 -15.08 0.93
CA LEU A 6 5.19 -14.17 1.87
C LEU A 6 3.80 -13.83 1.31
N PRO A 7 2.75 -13.78 2.15
CA PRO A 7 1.43 -13.43 1.66
C PRO A 7 1.44 -11.99 1.14
N VAL A 8 1.00 -11.81 -0.12
CA VAL A 8 0.72 -10.49 -0.69
C VAL A 8 -0.41 -9.81 0.11
N ILE A 9 -0.38 -8.50 0.21
CA ILE A 9 -1.51 -7.74 0.77
C ILE A 9 -2.54 -7.53 -0.33
N VAL A 10 -3.79 -7.94 -0.09
CA VAL A 10 -4.95 -7.63 -0.93
C VAL A 10 -5.84 -6.69 -0.13
N ALA A 11 -5.79 -5.40 -0.42
CA ALA A 11 -6.45 -4.37 0.37
C ALA A 11 -6.78 -3.13 -0.47
N ARG A 12 -7.72 -2.32 0.02
CA ARG A 12 -8.01 -1.00 -0.52
C ARG A 12 -7.16 0.09 0.16
N PHE A 13 -6.92 -0.05 1.45
CA PHE A 13 -6.18 0.92 2.26
C PHE A 13 -4.90 0.29 2.79
N ILE A 14 -3.80 1.01 2.69
CA ILE A 14 -2.52 0.69 3.33
C ILE A 14 -2.16 1.84 4.27
N ARG A 15 -1.73 1.50 5.47
CA ARG A 15 -1.20 2.45 6.45
C ARG A 15 0.22 2.05 6.83
N ILE A 16 1.13 3.00 6.71
CA ILE A 16 2.55 2.85 7.05
C ILE A 16 2.77 3.48 8.42
N HIS A 17 3.38 2.74 9.32
CA HIS A 17 3.69 3.18 10.68
C HIS A 17 5.20 3.22 10.86
N PRO A 18 5.84 4.41 10.84
CA PRO A 18 7.27 4.55 11.13
C PRO A 18 7.61 4.00 12.52
N LYS A 19 8.69 3.24 12.62
CA LYS A 19 9.18 2.65 13.88
C LYS A 19 10.56 3.18 14.27
N SER A 20 11.35 3.66 13.30
CA SER A 20 12.58 4.38 13.55
C SER A 20 12.89 5.33 12.40
N TRP A 21 13.64 6.39 12.69
CA TRP A 21 13.92 7.48 11.74
C TRP A 21 15.28 8.11 12.01
N HIS A 22 15.72 8.97 11.09
CA HIS A 22 16.89 9.84 11.25
C HIS A 22 16.43 11.29 11.25
N ASN A 23 16.73 12.02 12.30
CA ASN A 23 16.36 13.39 12.61
C ASN A 23 14.84 13.62 12.69
N HIS A 24 14.08 13.39 11.60
CA HIS A 24 12.64 13.61 11.56
C HIS A 24 11.94 12.52 10.76
N ILE A 25 10.68 12.19 11.13
CA ILE A 25 9.83 11.29 10.36
C ILE A 25 9.42 11.98 9.07
N SER A 26 10.10 11.63 7.98
CA SER A 26 9.86 12.12 6.63
C SER A 26 10.01 10.98 5.65
N MET A 27 9.05 10.80 4.74
CA MET A 27 9.11 9.74 3.73
C MET A 27 8.40 10.14 2.44
N ARG A 28 8.80 9.47 1.36
CA ARG A 28 8.12 9.39 0.07
C ARG A 28 7.91 7.91 -0.24
N ILE A 29 6.81 7.54 -0.88
CA ILE A 29 6.39 6.15 -1.05
C ILE A 29 5.70 5.90 -2.39
N GLU A 30 5.87 4.71 -2.95
CA GLU A 30 5.10 4.13 -4.04
C GLU A 30 4.82 2.65 -3.72
N PHE A 31 3.77 2.11 -4.32
CA PHE A 31 3.38 0.71 -4.19
C PHE A 31 3.37 0.05 -5.56
N GLU A 32 3.89 -1.17 -5.63
CA GLU A 32 3.78 -2.02 -6.81
C GLU A 32 2.72 -3.10 -6.58
N GLY A 33 1.90 -3.34 -7.58
CA GLY A 33 0.83 -4.32 -7.49
C GLY A 33 -0.10 -4.31 -8.70
N CYS A 34 -1.24 -4.93 -8.54
CA CYS A 34 -2.32 -4.92 -9.51
C CYS A 34 -3.63 -4.54 -8.83
N PHE A 35 -4.43 -3.69 -9.48
CA PHE A 35 -5.80 -3.47 -9.02
C PHE A 35 -6.62 -4.73 -9.26
N VAL A 36 -7.36 -5.13 -8.24
CA VAL A 36 -8.37 -6.17 -8.33
C VAL A 36 -9.62 -5.56 -8.93
N GLY A 37 -10.21 -6.17 -9.96
CA GLY A 37 -11.30 -5.61 -10.75
C GLY A 37 -12.38 -4.91 -9.95
N GLN A 38 -12.99 -3.90 -10.57
CA GLN A 38 -14.09 -3.11 -9.98
C GLN A 38 -15.21 -4.03 -9.49
N PRO A 39 -15.91 -3.70 -8.38
CA PRO A 39 -17.09 -4.43 -7.96
C PRO A 39 -18.10 -4.47 -9.10
N CYS A 40 -18.52 -5.66 -9.53
CA CYS A 40 -19.42 -5.83 -10.65
C CYS A 40 -20.81 -5.34 -10.28
N ALA A 41 -21.31 -4.37 -11.04
CA ALA A 41 -22.70 -3.97 -10.93
C ALA A 41 -23.68 -4.95 -11.64
N GLU A 42 -23.23 -5.69 -12.68
CA GLU A 42 -24.14 -6.44 -13.54
C GLU A 42 -23.74 -7.89 -13.88
N GLU A 43 -22.48 -8.29 -13.70
CA GLU A 43 -22.04 -9.67 -13.90
C GLU A 43 -21.47 -10.28 -12.61
N PRO A 44 -22.07 -11.36 -12.08
CA PRO A 44 -21.73 -11.91 -10.77
C PRO A 44 -20.34 -12.54 -10.70
N CYS A 45 -19.85 -13.14 -11.80
CA CYS A 45 -18.53 -13.78 -11.88
C CYS A 45 -17.65 -13.08 -12.91
N LYS A 46 -16.41 -12.76 -12.52
CA LYS A 46 -15.42 -12.07 -13.37
C LYS A 46 -14.41 -13.06 -13.96
N ASN A 47 -13.61 -12.53 -14.91
CA ASN A 47 -12.50 -13.25 -15.52
C ASN A 47 -12.88 -14.63 -16.10
N GLY A 48 -14.09 -14.72 -16.68
CA GLY A 48 -14.59 -15.96 -17.28
C GLY A 48 -14.97 -17.03 -16.26
N GLY A 49 -15.07 -16.69 -14.98
CA GLY A 49 -15.56 -17.59 -13.95
C GLY A 49 -17.00 -18.05 -14.22
N LYS A 50 -17.27 -19.33 -14.02
CA LYS A 50 -18.61 -19.90 -14.21
C LYS A 50 -19.46 -19.62 -12.99
N CYS A 51 -20.58 -18.92 -13.20
CA CYS A 51 -21.55 -18.60 -12.15
C CYS A 51 -22.50 -19.76 -11.91
N SER A 52 -22.74 -20.07 -10.65
CA SER A 52 -23.80 -20.99 -10.22
C SER A 52 -24.60 -20.35 -9.07
N ASN A 53 -25.90 -20.60 -9.04
CA ASN A 53 -26.78 -20.18 -7.94
C ASN A 53 -27.08 -21.40 -7.05
N ILE A 54 -26.60 -21.38 -5.81
CA ILE A 54 -26.81 -22.45 -4.84
C ILE A 54 -27.58 -21.86 -3.64
N GLY A 55 -28.81 -22.27 -3.49
CA GLY A 55 -29.66 -21.83 -2.36
C GLY A 55 -29.93 -20.31 -2.32
N GLY A 56 -30.05 -19.64 -3.48
CA GLY A 56 -30.27 -18.21 -3.57
C GLY A 56 -29.00 -17.34 -3.45
N GLN A 57 -27.82 -17.96 -3.29
CA GLN A 57 -26.53 -17.26 -3.26
C GLN A 57 -25.72 -17.52 -4.55
N VAL A 58 -25.14 -16.44 -5.06
CA VAL A 58 -24.22 -16.53 -6.21
C VAL A 58 -22.91 -17.15 -5.77
N SER A 59 -22.52 -18.26 -6.44
CA SER A 59 -21.23 -18.91 -6.30
C SER A 59 -20.49 -18.89 -7.64
N CYS A 60 -19.22 -18.54 -7.62
CA CYS A 60 -18.38 -18.50 -8.81
C CYS A 60 -17.29 -19.56 -8.77
N SER A 61 -17.23 -20.38 -9.83
CA SER A 61 -16.10 -21.29 -10.07
C SER A 61 -15.07 -20.58 -10.94
N CYS A 62 -13.90 -20.31 -10.38
CA CYS A 62 -12.88 -19.49 -11.04
C CYS A 62 -12.00 -20.33 -11.98
N LEU A 63 -11.60 -19.75 -13.11
CA LEU A 63 -10.57 -20.30 -13.98
C LEU A 63 -9.20 -20.26 -13.29
N ALA A 64 -8.26 -21.08 -13.75
CA ALA A 64 -6.90 -21.12 -13.22
C ALA A 64 -6.23 -19.73 -13.25
N GLY A 65 -5.66 -19.29 -12.12
CA GLY A 65 -5.04 -17.99 -11.96
C GLY A 65 -6.00 -16.89 -11.51
N HIS A 66 -7.27 -17.20 -11.29
CA HIS A 66 -8.27 -16.30 -10.72
C HIS A 66 -8.82 -16.89 -9.41
N TYR A 67 -9.14 -16.03 -8.44
CA TYR A 67 -9.65 -16.41 -7.12
C TYR A 67 -10.54 -15.29 -6.55
N GLY A 68 -11.08 -15.49 -5.36
CA GLY A 68 -12.08 -14.60 -4.73
C GLY A 68 -13.51 -15.12 -4.92
N LYS A 69 -14.46 -14.59 -4.17
CA LYS A 69 -15.86 -15.04 -4.18
C LYS A 69 -16.56 -14.89 -5.55
N ARG A 70 -16.05 -13.96 -6.37
CA ARG A 70 -16.55 -13.66 -7.71
C ARG A 70 -15.48 -13.82 -8.81
N CYS A 71 -14.38 -14.52 -8.51
CA CYS A 71 -13.20 -14.63 -9.39
C CYS A 71 -12.57 -13.27 -9.76
N GLU A 72 -12.80 -12.28 -8.94
CA GLU A 72 -12.38 -10.90 -9.14
C GLU A 72 -10.89 -10.69 -8.91
N LEU A 73 -10.25 -11.60 -8.20
CA LEU A 73 -8.83 -11.55 -7.89
C LEU A 73 -8.04 -12.27 -8.98
N THR A 74 -7.06 -11.58 -9.54
CA THR A 74 -6.11 -12.16 -10.50
C THR A 74 -4.73 -12.19 -9.84
N ALA A 75 -4.00 -13.28 -10.01
CA ALA A 75 -2.60 -13.31 -9.65
C ALA A 75 -1.89 -12.17 -10.38
N CYS A 76 -1.22 -11.29 -9.63
CA CYS A 76 -0.54 -10.12 -10.18
C CYS A 76 0.73 -10.57 -10.92
N LYS A 77 0.56 -10.99 -12.19
CA LYS A 77 1.66 -11.52 -13.02
C LYS A 77 2.66 -10.46 -13.44
N ASN A 78 2.19 -9.22 -13.66
CA ASN A 78 2.98 -8.08 -14.10
C ASN A 78 2.73 -6.87 -13.20
N PRO A 79 3.32 -6.83 -11.99
CA PRO A 79 3.14 -5.71 -11.08
C PRO A 79 3.69 -4.41 -11.69
N LYS A 80 2.93 -3.34 -11.55
CA LYS A 80 3.30 -1.98 -12.00
C LYS A 80 3.09 -1.01 -10.83
N ALA A 81 3.71 0.18 -10.94
CA ALA A 81 3.45 1.29 -10.02
C ALA A 81 1.95 1.62 -9.98
N LEU A 82 1.38 1.69 -8.78
CA LEU A 82 -0.07 1.88 -8.56
C LEU A 82 -0.51 3.33 -8.67
N GLY A 83 0.42 4.28 -8.73
CA GLY A 83 0.10 5.65 -9.10
C GLY A 83 0.39 6.72 -8.06
N MET A 84 1.21 6.45 -7.04
CA MET A 84 1.68 7.49 -6.14
C MET A 84 2.55 8.50 -6.89
N GLU A 85 3.62 8.05 -7.57
CA GLU A 85 4.53 8.91 -8.32
C GLU A 85 3.84 9.63 -9.48
N SER A 86 3.03 8.92 -10.25
CA SER A 86 2.36 9.46 -11.44
C SER A 86 1.19 10.40 -11.15
N GLY A 87 0.75 10.51 -9.89
CA GLY A 87 -0.42 11.30 -9.51
C GLY A 87 -1.78 10.64 -9.82
N LYS A 88 -1.81 9.38 -10.28
CA LYS A 88 -3.07 8.65 -10.52
C LYS A 88 -3.88 8.45 -9.23
N ILE A 89 -3.20 8.31 -8.09
CA ILE A 89 -3.85 8.38 -6.78
C ILE A 89 -4.05 9.87 -6.46
N GLU A 90 -5.28 10.30 -6.35
CA GLU A 90 -5.65 11.70 -6.04
C GLU A 90 -5.12 12.13 -4.67
N ASP A 91 -4.79 13.40 -4.49
CA ASP A 91 -4.25 13.94 -3.23
C ASP A 91 -5.19 13.73 -2.05
N SER A 92 -6.50 13.82 -2.26
CA SER A 92 -7.56 13.57 -1.26
C SER A 92 -7.57 12.13 -0.71
N ARG A 93 -6.91 11.19 -1.39
CA ARG A 93 -6.80 9.77 -1.01
C ARG A 93 -5.53 9.45 -0.24
N ILE A 94 -4.68 10.44 0.00
CA ILE A 94 -3.45 10.31 0.76
C ILE A 94 -3.63 11.08 2.06
N THR A 95 -3.67 10.39 3.18
CA THR A 95 -3.90 10.98 4.49
C THR A 95 -2.80 10.60 5.47
N ALA A 96 -2.66 11.34 6.56
CA ALA A 96 -1.67 11.09 7.58
C ALA A 96 -2.20 11.41 8.96
N SER A 97 -1.59 10.81 10.00
CA SER A 97 -1.89 11.11 11.41
C SER A 97 -1.69 12.59 11.76
N SER A 98 -0.67 13.19 11.17
CA SER A 98 -0.32 14.61 11.35
C SER A 98 0.58 15.08 10.21
N VAL A 99 0.69 16.42 10.08
CA VAL A 99 1.64 17.07 9.17
C VAL A 99 2.38 18.18 9.91
N TRP A 100 3.66 18.38 9.58
CA TRP A 100 4.49 19.42 10.20
C TRP A 100 3.89 20.82 9.97
N ASN A 101 3.55 21.13 8.73
CA ASN A 101 2.80 22.33 8.31
C ASN A 101 2.21 22.09 6.91
N ALA A 102 1.54 23.09 6.34
CA ALA A 102 0.88 22.99 5.04
C ALA A 102 1.80 22.55 3.88
N GLN A 103 3.10 22.88 3.94
CA GLN A 103 4.08 22.49 2.90
C GLN A 103 4.55 21.04 3.02
N HIS A 104 4.20 20.33 4.11
CA HIS A 104 4.58 18.97 4.42
C HIS A 104 3.38 18.01 4.37
N GLY A 105 2.38 18.34 3.57
CA GLY A 105 1.13 17.58 3.46
C GLY A 105 1.33 16.11 3.07
N ALA A 106 0.34 15.27 3.37
CA ALA A 106 0.38 13.83 3.09
C ALA A 106 0.61 13.55 1.59
N ALA A 107 0.03 14.33 0.68
CA ALA A 107 0.19 14.21 -0.76
C ALA A 107 1.65 14.40 -1.26
N ASN A 108 2.52 15.03 -0.47
CA ASN A 108 3.94 15.14 -0.77
C ASN A 108 4.71 13.80 -0.56
N ALA A 109 4.05 12.77 -0.02
CA ALA A 109 4.65 11.44 0.15
C ALA A 109 4.81 10.65 -1.17
N ARG A 110 4.59 11.27 -2.32
CA ARG A 110 4.78 10.64 -3.63
C ARG A 110 6.27 10.38 -3.89
N LEU A 111 6.57 9.23 -4.46
CA LEU A 111 7.94 8.89 -4.85
C LEU A 111 8.48 9.97 -5.81
N ASN A 112 9.75 10.32 -5.70
CA ASN A 112 10.42 11.35 -6.49
C ASN A 112 9.79 12.76 -6.44
N PHE A 113 8.94 13.04 -5.44
CA PHE A 113 8.31 14.35 -5.31
C PHE A 113 9.35 15.42 -4.96
N ALA A 114 9.41 16.48 -5.78
CA ALA A 114 10.43 17.54 -5.67
C ALA A 114 9.88 18.92 -5.30
N LYS A 115 8.54 19.08 -5.27
CA LYS A 115 7.88 20.36 -4.93
C LYS A 115 7.78 20.56 -3.41
N ASN A 116 7.45 21.76 -2.98
CA ASN A 116 7.24 22.14 -1.58
C ASN A 116 8.43 21.71 -0.69
N SER A 117 8.13 20.99 0.39
CA SER A 117 9.13 20.45 1.33
C SER A 117 9.83 19.18 0.83
N GLY A 118 9.45 18.64 -0.31
CA GLY A 118 10.01 17.43 -0.92
C GLY A 118 9.47 16.11 -0.36
N SER A 119 8.67 16.11 0.71
CA SER A 119 8.06 14.90 1.28
C SER A 119 6.90 15.23 2.21
N TRP A 120 6.12 14.23 2.60
CA TRP A 120 5.38 14.30 3.83
C TRP A 120 6.33 14.28 5.03
N SER A 121 6.02 15.09 6.05
CA SER A 121 6.69 15.04 7.35
C SER A 121 5.65 15.17 8.45
N SER A 122 5.75 14.30 9.47
CA SER A 122 4.85 14.29 10.61
C SER A 122 5.03 15.55 11.48
N LYS A 123 4.01 15.90 12.26
CA LYS A 123 4.12 17.00 13.23
C LYS A 123 5.00 16.64 14.44
N ARG A 124 5.06 15.35 14.78
CA ARG A 124 5.81 14.82 15.93
C ARG A 124 6.62 13.60 15.52
N ASN A 125 7.71 13.33 16.23
CA ASN A 125 8.55 12.16 16.09
C ASN A 125 8.21 11.15 17.19
N ASP A 126 7.07 10.47 17.05
CA ASP A 126 6.62 9.43 17.95
C ASP A 126 6.10 8.20 17.18
N LEU A 127 5.82 7.11 17.90
CA LEU A 127 5.37 5.84 17.29
C LEU A 127 3.89 5.83 16.89
N ASN A 128 3.14 6.91 17.10
CA ASN A 128 1.73 7.02 16.74
C ASN A 128 1.53 7.64 15.35
N GLN A 129 2.63 7.94 14.64
CA GLN A 129 2.55 8.54 13.32
C GLN A 129 2.29 7.46 12.24
N TRP A 130 1.46 7.82 11.26
CA TRP A 130 1.14 6.98 10.11
C TRP A 130 0.85 7.80 8.86
N LEU A 131 1.08 7.19 7.72
CA LEU A 131 0.67 7.65 6.39
C LEU A 131 -0.26 6.58 5.80
N GLN A 132 -1.42 6.99 5.27
CA GLN A 132 -2.43 6.10 4.70
C GLN A 132 -2.73 6.46 3.26
N ILE A 133 -2.85 5.45 2.43
CA ILE A 133 -3.23 5.55 1.02
C ILE A 133 -4.52 4.78 0.78
N ASP A 134 -5.52 5.44 0.19
CA ASP A 134 -6.73 4.83 -0.35
C ASP A 134 -6.58 4.63 -1.86
N PHE A 135 -6.45 3.41 -2.31
CA PHE A 135 -6.32 3.07 -3.74
C PHE A 135 -7.64 3.19 -4.51
N LYS A 136 -8.75 3.61 -3.86
CA LYS A 136 -10.11 3.64 -4.42
C LYS A 136 -10.70 2.25 -4.68
N TYR A 137 -9.90 1.32 -5.15
CA TYR A 137 -10.26 -0.07 -5.45
C TYR A 137 -9.38 -1.02 -4.67
N ILE A 138 -9.82 -2.26 -4.49
CA ILE A 138 -8.99 -3.30 -3.90
C ILE A 138 -7.81 -3.57 -4.84
N ALA A 139 -6.61 -3.58 -4.28
CA ALA A 139 -5.36 -3.84 -5.01
C ALA A 139 -4.60 -5.01 -4.37
N THR A 140 -3.90 -5.78 -5.19
CA THR A 140 -2.89 -6.75 -4.73
C THR A 140 -1.55 -6.04 -4.70
N ILE A 141 -1.05 -5.76 -3.49
CA ILE A 141 0.22 -5.07 -3.29
C ILE A 141 1.33 -6.11 -3.25
N THR A 142 2.30 -6.00 -4.13
CA THR A 142 3.44 -6.93 -4.25
C THR A 142 4.75 -6.33 -3.77
N ALA A 143 4.85 -5.00 -3.70
CA ALA A 143 6.01 -4.31 -3.15
C ALA A 143 5.65 -2.91 -2.65
N ILE A 144 6.46 -2.41 -1.73
CA ILE A 144 6.43 -1.04 -1.22
C ILE A 144 7.80 -0.43 -1.52
N LEU A 145 7.80 0.73 -2.18
CA LEU A 145 9.01 1.50 -2.45
C LEU A 145 9.00 2.73 -1.55
N ILE A 146 10.08 2.96 -0.83
CA ILE A 146 10.22 4.09 0.11
C ILE A 146 11.47 4.88 -0.19
N GLN A 147 11.43 6.20 0.03
CA GLN A 147 12.49 7.14 -0.26
C GLN A 147 12.55 8.20 0.84
N GLY A 148 13.72 8.71 1.15
CA GLY A 148 13.91 9.81 2.10
C GLY A 148 13.42 11.16 1.54
N ARG A 149 13.65 12.25 2.27
CA ARG A 149 13.10 13.58 1.97
C ARG A 149 13.73 14.28 0.74
N GLY A 150 14.83 13.78 0.23
CA GLY A 150 15.52 14.32 -0.94
C GLY A 150 16.48 15.48 -0.63
N ARG A 151 15.99 16.58 -0.08
CA ARG A 151 16.80 17.81 0.17
C ARG A 151 17.36 17.93 1.58
N TYR A 152 16.84 17.15 2.54
CA TYR A 152 17.17 17.25 3.96
C TYR A 152 17.53 15.87 4.51
N SER A 153 18.49 15.79 5.42
CA SER A 153 18.92 14.54 6.07
C SER A 153 17.85 13.96 7.00
N GLN A 154 16.71 13.56 6.41
CA GLN A 154 15.54 13.04 7.11
C GLN A 154 14.94 11.88 6.33
N TRP A 155 14.78 10.73 6.99
CA TRP A 155 14.19 9.53 6.42
C TRP A 155 13.70 8.55 7.48
N VAL A 156 12.79 7.67 7.09
CA VAL A 156 12.31 6.56 7.90
C VAL A 156 13.27 5.38 7.74
N ARG A 157 13.81 4.87 8.86
CA ARG A 157 14.74 3.74 8.89
C ARG A 157 14.05 2.39 8.96
N SER A 158 12.88 2.34 9.58
CA SER A 158 12.06 1.13 9.63
C SER A 158 10.58 1.48 9.83
N TYR A 159 9.70 0.58 9.40
CA TYR A 159 8.25 0.77 9.48
C TYR A 159 7.51 -0.56 9.54
N THR A 160 6.28 -0.53 10.02
CA THR A 160 5.29 -1.62 9.87
C THR A 160 4.16 -1.20 8.95
N VAL A 161 3.40 -2.16 8.48
CA VAL A 161 2.28 -1.94 7.57
C VAL A 161 1.01 -2.51 8.19
N SER A 162 -0.10 -1.79 8.04
CA SER A 162 -1.43 -2.32 8.25
C SER A 162 -2.31 -2.06 7.03
N TYR A 163 -3.34 -2.87 6.82
CA TYR A 163 -4.20 -2.83 5.64
C TYR A 163 -5.66 -3.01 5.99
N SER A 164 -6.54 -2.48 5.14
CA SER A 164 -7.98 -2.49 5.34
C SER A 164 -8.73 -2.49 4.01
N ASN A 165 -10.00 -2.94 4.02
CA ASN A 165 -10.92 -2.81 2.88
C ASN A 165 -12.02 -1.76 3.14
N ASP A 166 -12.23 -1.38 4.40
CA ASP A 166 -13.26 -0.42 4.83
C ASP A 166 -12.71 0.95 5.25
N GLY A 167 -11.38 1.06 5.43
CA GLY A 167 -10.71 2.28 5.90
C GLY A 167 -10.87 2.56 7.39
N VAL A 168 -11.53 1.68 8.13
CA VAL A 168 -11.83 1.81 9.57
C VAL A 168 -11.07 0.74 10.37
N THR A 169 -11.26 -0.52 10.01
CA THR A 169 -10.66 -1.67 10.69
C THR A 169 -9.36 -2.07 9.97
N PHE A 170 -8.23 -1.82 10.60
CA PHE A 170 -6.91 -2.14 10.06
C PHE A 170 -6.32 -3.41 10.68
N LYS A 171 -5.83 -4.32 9.84
CA LYS A 171 -5.11 -5.52 10.24
C LYS A 171 -3.60 -5.32 10.02
N PRO A 172 -2.74 -5.65 11.00
CA PRO A 172 -1.30 -5.58 10.81
C PRO A 172 -0.83 -6.62 9.79
N TYR A 173 0.16 -6.26 8.98
CA TYR A 173 0.84 -7.22 8.14
C TYR A 173 1.84 -8.01 8.97
N GLN A 174 1.59 -9.32 9.10
CA GLN A 174 2.35 -10.20 9.98
C GLN A 174 3.10 -11.28 9.21
N ARG A 175 4.23 -11.70 9.76
CA ARG A 175 4.96 -12.89 9.35
C ARG A 175 5.16 -13.79 10.56
N SER A 176 4.74 -15.04 10.46
CA SER A 176 4.82 -16.02 11.58
C SER A 176 4.18 -15.48 12.88
N GLY A 177 3.01 -14.82 12.75
CA GLY A 177 2.24 -14.29 13.89
C GLY A 177 2.81 -13.02 14.54
N LYS A 178 3.87 -12.42 13.99
CA LYS A 178 4.48 -11.18 14.50
C LYS A 178 4.40 -10.08 13.44
N ASP A 179 4.23 -8.84 13.87
CA ASP A 179 4.23 -7.68 12.98
C ASP A 179 5.55 -7.62 12.21
N LYS A 180 5.45 -7.60 10.88
CA LYS A 180 6.62 -7.51 10.01
C LYS A 180 7.17 -6.09 10.07
N VAL A 181 8.40 -5.94 10.55
CA VAL A 181 9.17 -4.71 10.44
C VAL A 181 9.93 -4.73 9.11
N PHE A 182 9.72 -3.70 8.30
CA PHE A 182 10.40 -3.49 7.03
C PHE A 182 11.57 -2.52 7.21
N VAL A 183 12.64 -2.76 6.47
CA VAL A 183 13.79 -1.85 6.41
C VAL A 183 13.42 -0.65 5.55
N GLY A 184 13.71 0.54 6.05
CA GLY A 184 13.54 1.80 5.33
C GLY A 184 14.85 2.30 4.73
N ASN A 185 14.98 3.62 4.64
CA ASN A 185 16.12 4.27 3.99
C ASN A 185 17.32 4.45 4.93
N VAL A 186 18.48 4.60 4.32
CA VAL A 186 19.75 4.98 4.97
C VAL A 186 20.27 6.34 4.48
N ASP A 187 19.60 6.93 3.50
CA ASP A 187 19.92 8.22 2.90
C ASP A 187 18.66 8.96 2.43
N VAL A 188 18.85 10.14 1.84
CA VAL A 188 17.76 11.06 1.44
C VAL A 188 17.12 10.74 0.09
N SER A 189 17.76 9.96 -0.78
CA SER A 189 17.40 9.88 -2.20
C SER A 189 17.25 8.45 -2.74
N SER A 190 17.93 7.48 -2.18
CA SER A 190 17.82 6.08 -2.62
C SER A 190 16.41 5.55 -2.47
N ILE A 191 15.98 4.76 -3.44
CA ILE A 191 14.70 4.05 -3.38
C ILE A 191 14.97 2.66 -2.80
N VAL A 192 14.36 2.38 -1.64
CA VAL A 192 14.38 1.05 -1.02
C VAL A 192 13.10 0.33 -1.38
N LYS A 193 13.24 -0.80 -2.10
CA LYS A 193 12.11 -1.65 -2.49
C LYS A 193 11.98 -2.83 -1.53
N ASN A 194 10.81 -2.95 -0.90
CA ASN A 194 10.45 -4.04 0.00
C ASN A 194 9.39 -4.93 -0.67
N PRO A 195 9.74 -6.13 -1.16
CA PRO A 195 8.75 -7.05 -1.71
C PRO A 195 7.85 -7.63 -0.62
N LEU A 196 6.58 -7.82 -0.95
CA LEU A 196 5.56 -8.52 -0.17
C LEU A 196 5.34 -9.90 -0.82
N LEU A 197 6.17 -10.87 -0.46
CA LEU A 197 6.18 -12.22 -1.03
C LEU A 197 5.97 -13.26 0.04
#